data_f74f649e82615df1d9fb4d47133108c5
#
_entry.id   f74f649e82615df1d9fb4d47133108c5
#
_cell.length_a   1.000
_cell.length_b   1.000
_cell.length_c   1.000
_cell.angle_alpha   90.00
_cell.angle_beta   90.00
_cell.angle_gamma   90.00
#
_symmetry.space_group_name_H-M   'P 1'
#
loop_
_entity.id
_entity.type
_entity.pdbx_description
1 polymer ?
#
loop_
_entity_poly.entity_id
_entity_poly.type
_entity_poly.pdbx_seq_one_letter_code
_entity_poly.pdbx_strand_id
1 'polypeptide(L)'
;MLDLKQWFNPKHYNRLWNVGPIGALATGVTTFLVLAIDESLDLAKINMSEKWTTVLITLMVIDLLVVLFWILFSLPPKDRGKTLSKKGIYSFIRHPVYTTIIYHFPIIFALNYKSFLLLFFVPIYHLCWSKLVVREEEYLVGIFGQDYVDYIREVPRFIPWK
;
A
#
# COMPACT_ATOMS: atom_id res chain seq x y z
N MET A 1 18.04 -16.39 -15.36
CA MET A 1 17.49 -17.35 -14.37
C MET A 1 17.42 -16.63 -13.03
N LEU A 2 16.23 -16.40 -12.48
CA LEU A 2 16.05 -15.75 -11.19
C LEU A 2 16.52 -16.72 -10.10
N ASP A 3 17.60 -16.38 -9.42
CA ASP A 3 18.12 -17.19 -8.32
C ASP A 3 17.22 -16.98 -7.08
N LEU A 4 16.26 -17.87 -6.92
CA LEU A 4 15.29 -17.86 -5.80
C LEU A 4 15.98 -17.90 -4.43
N LYS A 5 17.20 -18.45 -4.32
CA LYS A 5 17.96 -18.49 -3.05
C LYS A 5 18.40 -17.10 -2.58
N GLN A 6 18.56 -16.14 -3.49
CA GLN A 6 18.86 -14.74 -3.11
C GLN A 6 17.67 -14.04 -2.44
N TRP A 7 16.44 -14.48 -2.73
CA TRP A 7 15.22 -13.89 -2.16
C TRP A 7 15.08 -14.16 -0.66
N PHE A 8 15.64 -15.27 -0.16
CA PHE A 8 15.56 -15.66 1.24
C PHE A 8 16.81 -15.28 2.05
N ASN A 9 17.79 -14.59 1.44
CA ASN A 9 18.96 -14.10 2.18
C ASN A 9 18.54 -12.87 3.01
N PRO A 10 18.79 -12.86 4.36
CA PRO A 10 18.38 -11.76 5.24
C PRO A 10 18.85 -10.36 4.78
N LYS A 11 20.04 -10.28 4.17
CA LYS A 11 20.57 -9.01 3.61
C LYS A 11 19.79 -8.54 2.37
N HIS A 12 19.29 -9.47 1.56
CA HIS A 12 18.46 -9.16 0.40
C HIS A 12 16.99 -8.99 0.78
N TYR A 13 16.51 -9.70 1.82
CA TYR A 13 15.15 -9.57 2.33
C TYR A 13 14.83 -8.14 2.76
N ASN A 14 15.67 -7.54 3.61
CA ASN A 14 15.49 -6.16 4.05
C ASN A 14 15.49 -5.14 2.89
N ARG A 15 16.24 -5.42 1.82
CA ARG A 15 16.32 -4.56 0.64
C ARG A 15 15.10 -4.65 -0.27
N LEU A 16 14.52 -5.84 -0.43
CA LEU A 16 13.47 -6.09 -1.42
C LEU A 16 12.07 -6.14 -0.82
N TRP A 17 11.93 -6.61 0.41
CA TRP A 17 10.66 -6.94 1.02
C TRP A 17 10.34 -6.13 2.28
N ASN A 18 11.35 -5.89 3.09
CA ASN A 18 11.25 -5.16 4.36
C ASN A 18 9.94 -5.43 5.12
N VAL A 19 9.14 -4.38 5.39
CA VAL A 19 7.87 -4.50 6.13
C VAL A 19 6.66 -4.86 5.23
N GLY A 20 6.82 -4.74 3.90
CA GLY A 20 5.73 -4.86 2.92
C GLY A 20 4.92 -6.15 3.01
N PRO A 21 5.53 -7.35 2.90
CA PRO A 21 4.80 -8.62 2.90
C PRO A 21 4.03 -8.89 4.19
N ILE A 22 4.64 -8.55 5.35
CA ILE A 22 3.99 -8.74 6.65
C ILE A 22 2.81 -7.78 6.78
N GLY A 23 3.00 -6.51 6.41
CA GLY A 23 1.94 -5.51 6.42
C GLY A 23 0.79 -5.87 5.47
N ALA A 24 1.11 -6.34 4.25
CA ALA A 24 0.11 -6.77 3.27
C ALA A 24 -0.70 -7.97 3.77
N LEU A 25 -0.03 -8.99 4.33
CA LEU A 25 -0.68 -10.14 4.92
C LEU A 25 -1.59 -9.74 6.09
N ALA A 26 -1.09 -8.90 7.01
CA ALA A 26 -1.87 -8.40 8.14
C ALA A 26 -3.10 -7.60 7.66
N THR A 27 -2.95 -6.73 6.66
CA THR A 27 -4.08 -5.99 6.07
C THR A 27 -5.09 -6.94 5.43
N GLY A 28 -4.62 -7.94 4.68
CA GLY A 28 -5.49 -8.96 4.07
C GLY A 28 -6.29 -9.74 5.12
N VAL A 29 -5.60 -10.33 6.10
CA VAL A 29 -6.24 -11.10 7.17
C VAL A 29 -7.25 -10.25 7.95
N THR A 30 -6.86 -9.03 8.36
CA THR A 30 -7.77 -8.15 9.10
C THR A 30 -8.95 -7.70 8.26
N THR A 31 -8.79 -7.47 6.96
CA THR A 31 -9.90 -7.15 6.05
C THR A 31 -10.95 -8.28 6.04
N PHE A 32 -10.51 -9.53 5.89
CA PHE A 32 -11.44 -10.66 5.90
C PHE A 32 -12.08 -10.90 7.27
N LEU A 33 -11.34 -10.69 8.38
CA LEU A 33 -11.91 -10.75 9.72
C LEU A 33 -12.97 -9.68 9.97
N VAL A 34 -12.71 -8.44 9.52
CA VAL A 34 -13.68 -7.34 9.61
C VAL A 34 -14.94 -7.66 8.82
N LEU A 35 -14.82 -8.20 7.60
CA LEU A 35 -15.99 -8.62 6.81
C LEU A 35 -16.77 -9.76 7.46
N ALA A 36 -16.10 -10.74 8.04
CA ALA A 36 -16.76 -11.83 8.77
C ALA A 36 -17.51 -11.31 10.01
N ILE A 37 -16.95 -10.34 10.74
CA ILE A 37 -17.62 -9.68 11.87
C ILE A 37 -18.82 -8.87 11.36
N ASP A 38 -18.64 -8.08 10.30
CA ASP A 38 -19.70 -7.26 9.70
C ASP A 38 -20.89 -8.10 9.26
N GLU A 39 -20.64 -9.29 8.69
CA GLU A 39 -21.67 -10.25 8.29
C GLU A 39 -22.33 -10.92 9.50
N SER A 40 -21.54 -11.39 10.47
CA SER A 40 -22.04 -12.08 11.65
C SER A 40 -22.91 -11.23 12.58
N LEU A 41 -22.63 -9.93 12.61
CA LEU A 41 -23.37 -8.96 13.43
C LEU A 41 -24.48 -8.24 12.65
N ASP A 42 -24.67 -8.57 11.37
CA ASP A 42 -25.65 -7.93 10.46
C ASP A 42 -25.61 -6.39 10.53
N LEU A 43 -24.40 -5.83 10.42
CA LEU A 43 -24.21 -4.39 10.56
C LEU A 43 -24.75 -3.62 9.35
N ALA A 44 -24.96 -2.31 9.56
CA ALA A 44 -25.47 -1.43 8.52
C ALA A 44 -24.66 -1.49 7.22
N LYS A 45 -25.34 -1.77 6.11
CA LYS A 45 -24.72 -1.88 4.78
C LYS A 45 -24.77 -0.56 4.02
N ILE A 46 -23.80 -0.35 3.13
CA ILE A 46 -23.78 0.80 2.21
C ILE A 46 -25.00 0.71 1.28
N ASN A 47 -25.93 1.65 1.43
CA ASN A 47 -27.12 1.72 0.58
C ASN A 47 -26.77 2.36 -0.77
N MET A 48 -26.22 1.57 -1.68
CA MET A 48 -25.85 1.97 -3.02
C MET A 48 -26.39 0.99 -4.05
N SER A 49 -26.90 1.50 -5.19
CA SER A 49 -27.37 0.63 -6.27
C SER A 49 -26.21 -0.16 -6.89
N GLU A 50 -26.49 -1.35 -7.42
CA GLU A 50 -25.51 -2.22 -8.08
C GLU A 50 -24.77 -1.50 -9.21
N LYS A 51 -25.49 -0.66 -9.99
CA LYS A 51 -24.91 0.15 -11.06
C LYS A 51 -23.77 1.05 -10.53
N TRP A 52 -24.03 1.81 -9.47
CA TRP A 52 -23.03 2.72 -8.91
C TRP A 52 -21.90 1.98 -8.21
N THR A 53 -22.20 0.88 -7.53
CA THR A 53 -21.17 -0.01 -6.93
C THR A 53 -20.22 -0.52 -8.00
N THR A 54 -20.75 -1.05 -9.12
CA THR A 54 -19.94 -1.54 -10.25
C THR A 54 -19.10 -0.43 -10.87
N VAL A 55 -19.67 0.76 -11.09
CA VAL A 55 -18.94 1.90 -11.64
C VAL A 55 -17.77 2.28 -10.74
N LEU A 56 -18.00 2.42 -9.42
CA LEU A 56 -16.95 2.81 -8.49
C LEU A 56 -15.84 1.75 -8.38
N ILE A 57 -16.19 0.46 -8.29
CA ILE A 57 -15.20 -0.62 -8.28
C ILE A 57 -14.39 -0.60 -9.59
N THR A 58 -15.05 -0.43 -10.73
CA THR A 58 -14.34 -0.37 -12.03
C THR A 58 -13.34 0.79 -12.06
N LEU A 59 -13.75 1.98 -11.62
CA LEU A 59 -12.86 3.15 -11.55
C LEU A 59 -11.70 2.91 -10.59
N MET A 60 -11.95 2.31 -9.42
CA MET A 60 -10.90 1.96 -8.46
C MET A 60 -9.91 0.93 -9.02
N VAL A 61 -10.39 -0.06 -9.78
CA VAL A 61 -9.52 -1.06 -10.41
C VAL A 61 -8.69 -0.43 -11.54
N ILE A 62 -9.29 0.45 -12.34
CA ILE A 62 -8.54 1.19 -13.38
C ILE A 62 -7.45 2.06 -12.73
N ASP A 63 -7.78 2.82 -11.69
CA ASP A 63 -6.81 3.64 -10.95
C ASP A 63 -5.68 2.79 -10.34
N LEU A 64 -6.03 1.66 -9.73
CA LEU A 64 -5.05 0.70 -9.21
C LEU A 64 -4.07 0.23 -10.31
N LEU A 65 -4.59 -0.13 -11.49
CA LEU A 65 -3.75 -0.56 -12.61
C LEU A 65 -2.84 0.58 -13.09
N VAL A 66 -3.37 1.80 -13.23
CA VAL A 66 -2.59 2.99 -13.61
C VAL A 66 -1.46 3.23 -12.60
N VAL A 67 -1.78 3.20 -11.31
CA VAL A 67 -0.78 3.38 -10.23
C VAL A 67 0.29 2.29 -10.30
N LEU A 68 -0.09 1.01 -10.45
CA LEU A 68 0.87 -0.10 -10.55
C LEU A 68 1.78 0.04 -11.77
N PHE A 69 1.25 0.40 -12.94
CA PHE A 69 2.06 0.68 -14.12
C PHE A 69 3.01 1.86 -13.86
N TRP A 70 2.54 2.95 -13.28
CA TRP A 70 3.38 4.11 -12.97
C TRP A 70 4.51 3.77 -11.99
N ILE A 71 4.24 2.92 -10.99
CA ILE A 71 5.28 2.38 -10.08
C ILE A 71 6.37 1.62 -10.87
N LEU A 72 5.96 0.73 -11.78
CA LEU A 72 6.90 -0.08 -12.56
C LEU A 72 7.81 0.77 -13.44
N PHE A 73 7.28 1.83 -14.06
CA PHE A 73 8.08 2.76 -14.87
C PHE A 73 8.94 3.69 -14.03
N SER A 74 8.47 4.11 -12.85
CA SER A 74 9.19 5.03 -11.96
C SER A 74 10.35 4.37 -11.23
N LEU A 75 10.23 3.08 -10.90
CA LEU A 75 11.27 2.27 -10.24
C LEU A 75 11.19 0.82 -10.70
N PRO A 76 11.90 0.46 -11.77
CA PRO A 76 11.94 -0.90 -12.26
C PRO A 76 12.42 -1.90 -11.19
N PRO A 77 11.93 -3.15 -11.17
CA PRO A 77 12.26 -4.14 -10.14
C PRO A 77 13.77 -4.36 -9.93
N LYS A 78 14.56 -4.27 -11.02
CA LYS A 78 16.03 -4.42 -10.98
C LYS A 78 16.76 -3.34 -10.17
N ASP A 79 16.16 -2.16 -10.02
CA ASP A 79 16.74 -0.97 -9.40
C ASP A 79 16.26 -0.77 -7.95
N ARG A 80 15.23 -1.54 -7.53
CA ARG A 80 14.68 -1.48 -6.17
C ARG A 80 15.76 -1.80 -5.12
N GLY A 81 15.82 -0.96 -4.09
CA GLY A 81 16.80 -1.06 -2.99
C GLY A 81 18.25 -0.76 -3.40
N LYS A 82 18.50 -0.32 -4.66
CA LYS A 82 19.82 0.11 -5.13
C LYS A 82 19.86 1.60 -5.45
N THR A 83 18.76 2.14 -5.92
CA THR A 83 18.61 3.54 -6.34
C THR A 83 17.47 4.20 -5.58
N LEU A 84 17.69 5.42 -5.10
CA LEU A 84 16.63 6.27 -4.58
C LEU A 84 15.91 6.92 -5.76
N SER A 85 14.70 6.45 -6.07
CA SER A 85 13.87 7.09 -7.08
C SER A 85 13.11 8.25 -6.45
N LYS A 86 13.31 9.44 -7.03
CA LYS A 86 12.56 10.68 -6.70
C LYS A 86 11.73 11.15 -7.89
N LYS A 87 11.48 10.26 -8.89
CA LYS A 87 10.81 10.59 -10.15
C LYS A 87 9.47 9.87 -10.27
N GLY A 88 8.64 10.34 -11.19
CA GLY A 88 7.33 9.74 -11.45
C GLY A 88 6.48 9.75 -10.18
N ILE A 89 5.81 8.63 -9.87
CA ILE A 89 4.93 8.53 -8.69
C ILE A 89 5.68 8.79 -7.37
N TYR A 90 6.99 8.50 -7.31
CA TYR A 90 7.84 8.73 -6.13
C TYR A 90 8.15 10.22 -5.89
N SER A 91 7.83 11.13 -6.81
CA SER A 91 7.86 12.57 -6.54
C SER A 91 6.61 13.07 -5.79
N PHE A 92 5.54 12.29 -5.76
CA PHE A 92 4.28 12.64 -5.09
C PHE A 92 4.11 11.95 -3.74
N ILE A 93 4.48 10.66 -3.66
CA ILE A 93 4.38 9.86 -2.44
C ILE A 93 5.57 8.88 -2.35
N ARG A 94 6.09 8.66 -1.11
CA ARG A 94 7.25 7.80 -0.90
C ARG A 94 6.95 6.31 -1.00
N HIS A 95 5.74 5.89 -0.61
CA HIS A 95 5.36 4.48 -0.53
C HIS A 95 4.13 4.13 -1.40
N PRO A 96 4.21 4.31 -2.73
CA PRO A 96 3.05 4.11 -3.62
C PRO A 96 2.51 2.67 -3.61
N VAL A 97 3.38 1.66 -3.44
CA VAL A 97 2.93 0.25 -3.32
C VAL A 97 2.06 0.07 -2.07
N TYR A 98 2.48 0.66 -0.94
CA TYR A 98 1.72 0.54 0.31
C TYR A 98 0.42 1.34 0.25
N THR A 99 0.40 2.45 -0.46
CA THR A 99 -0.81 3.22 -0.74
C THR A 99 -1.89 2.33 -1.40
N THR A 100 -1.52 1.48 -2.35
CA THR A 100 -2.49 0.56 -2.97
C THR A 100 -3.03 -0.48 -1.98
N ILE A 101 -2.20 -0.97 -1.08
CA ILE A 101 -2.61 -1.94 -0.04
C ILE A 101 -3.51 -1.28 1.01
N ILE A 102 -3.20 -0.04 1.39
CA ILE A 102 -3.94 0.71 2.42
C ILE A 102 -5.33 1.13 1.94
N TYR A 103 -5.45 1.56 0.68
CA TYR A 103 -6.66 2.20 0.18
C TYR A 103 -7.40 1.37 -0.86
N HIS A 104 -6.74 0.96 -1.96
CA HIS A 104 -7.45 0.28 -3.04
C HIS A 104 -8.02 -1.06 -2.59
N PHE A 105 -7.18 -1.89 -1.96
CA PHE A 105 -7.61 -3.22 -1.53
C PHE A 105 -8.82 -3.17 -0.58
N PRO A 106 -8.79 -2.52 0.59
CA PRO A 106 -9.93 -2.52 1.50
C PRO A 106 -11.13 -1.74 0.97
N ILE A 107 -10.95 -0.67 0.19
CA ILE A 107 -12.08 0.10 -0.36
C ILE A 107 -12.83 -0.73 -1.43
N ILE A 108 -12.11 -1.43 -2.31
CA ILE A 108 -12.74 -2.31 -3.31
C ILE A 108 -13.57 -3.39 -2.61
N PHE A 109 -13.03 -4.02 -1.56
CA PHE A 109 -13.75 -5.01 -0.76
C PHE A 109 -14.94 -4.39 -0.02
N ALA A 110 -14.77 -3.21 0.58
CA ALA A 110 -15.85 -2.51 1.25
C ALA A 110 -17.03 -2.20 0.31
N LEU A 111 -16.75 -1.75 -0.90
CA LEU A 111 -17.77 -1.49 -1.93
C LEU A 111 -18.44 -2.79 -2.38
N ASN A 112 -17.66 -3.86 -2.64
CA ASN A 112 -18.17 -5.14 -3.12
C ASN A 112 -19.09 -5.81 -2.09
N TYR A 113 -18.73 -5.78 -0.81
CA TYR A 113 -19.50 -6.35 0.30
C TYR A 113 -20.46 -5.33 0.96
N LYS A 114 -20.48 -4.09 0.45
CA LYS A 114 -21.28 -2.99 0.97
C LYS A 114 -21.06 -2.72 2.45
N SER A 115 -19.82 -2.88 2.93
CA SER A 115 -19.45 -2.80 4.33
C SER A 115 -19.01 -1.40 4.76
N PHE A 116 -19.83 -0.71 5.56
CA PHE A 116 -19.42 0.53 6.23
C PHE A 116 -18.30 0.28 7.25
N LEU A 117 -18.37 -0.85 7.96
CA LEU A 117 -17.36 -1.20 8.95
C LEU A 117 -15.97 -1.24 8.32
N LEU A 118 -15.82 -1.87 7.15
CA LEU A 118 -14.54 -1.95 6.47
C LEU A 118 -14.04 -0.57 5.99
N LEU A 119 -14.92 0.32 5.54
CA LEU A 119 -14.52 1.71 5.23
C LEU A 119 -13.97 2.43 6.46
N PHE A 120 -14.56 2.19 7.63
CA PHE A 120 -14.07 2.76 8.89
C PHE A 120 -12.68 2.23 9.27
N PHE A 121 -12.29 1.04 8.83
CA PHE A 121 -10.96 0.48 9.06
C PHE A 121 -9.87 1.09 8.16
N VAL A 122 -10.21 1.75 7.05
CA VAL A 122 -9.21 2.38 6.16
C VAL A 122 -8.31 3.38 6.89
N PRO A 123 -8.82 4.33 7.71
CA PRO A 123 -7.96 5.20 8.53
C PRO A 123 -7.09 4.42 9.53
N ILE A 124 -7.60 3.32 10.08
CA ILE A 124 -6.84 2.46 11.00
C ILE A 124 -5.66 1.81 10.27
N TYR A 125 -5.88 1.27 9.06
CA TYR A 125 -4.80 0.76 8.22
C TYR A 125 -3.75 1.85 7.92
N HIS A 126 -4.19 3.07 7.58
CA HIS A 126 -3.27 4.19 7.38
C HIS A 126 -2.37 4.44 8.60
N LEU A 127 -2.96 4.48 9.81
CA LEU A 127 -2.21 4.69 11.06
C LEU A 127 -1.25 3.51 11.34
N CYS A 128 -1.68 2.28 11.17
CA CYS A 128 -0.85 1.10 11.35
C CYS A 128 0.34 1.09 10.37
N TRP A 129 0.08 1.35 9.10
CA TRP A 129 1.13 1.43 8.09
C TRP A 129 2.07 2.61 8.31
N SER A 130 1.57 3.75 8.80
CA SER A 130 2.40 4.90 9.16
C SER A 130 3.44 4.58 10.25
N LYS A 131 3.10 3.68 11.17
CA LYS A 131 4.05 3.17 12.18
C LYS A 131 4.98 2.11 11.62
N LEU A 132 4.44 1.22 10.78
CA LEU A 132 5.19 0.09 10.23
C LEU A 132 6.33 0.54 9.32
N VAL A 133 6.08 1.53 8.45
CA VAL A 133 7.07 2.02 7.48
C VAL A 133 8.23 2.80 8.11
N VAL A 134 8.14 3.21 9.38
CA VAL A 134 9.24 3.90 10.07
C VAL A 134 10.53 3.07 10.02
N ARG A 135 10.44 1.76 10.26
CA ARG A 135 11.58 0.85 10.21
C ARG A 135 12.21 0.78 8.81
N GLU A 136 11.38 0.82 7.78
CA GLU A 136 11.86 0.85 6.39
C GLU A 136 12.53 2.18 6.08
N GLU A 137 11.96 3.30 6.50
CA GLU A 137 12.55 4.63 6.31
C GLU A 137 13.89 4.76 7.04
N GLU A 138 14.01 4.25 8.29
CA GLU A 138 15.28 4.18 9.02
C GLU A 138 16.33 3.36 8.27
N TYR A 139 15.95 2.21 7.73
CA TYR A 139 16.84 1.38 6.90
C TYR A 139 17.27 2.12 5.63
N LEU A 140 16.36 2.84 4.96
CA LEU A 140 16.67 3.61 3.76
C LEU A 140 17.54 4.85 4.07
N VAL A 141 17.37 5.49 5.22
CA VAL A 141 18.29 6.53 5.72
C VAL A 141 19.70 5.94 5.89
N GLY A 142 19.82 4.71 6.42
CA GLY A 142 21.11 4.03 6.55
C GLY A 142 21.80 3.73 5.21
N ILE A 143 21.02 3.55 4.13
CA ILE A 143 21.56 3.27 2.78
C ILE A 143 21.87 4.56 2.02
N PHE A 144 20.94 5.51 2.00
CA PHE A 144 20.99 6.69 1.12
C PHE A 144 21.42 7.97 1.87
N GLY A 145 21.58 7.90 3.21
CA GLY A 145 22.05 9.01 4.02
C GLY A 145 21.18 10.26 3.92
N GLN A 146 21.85 11.41 3.78
CA GLN A 146 21.20 12.73 3.73
C GLN A 146 20.21 12.86 2.57
N ASP A 147 20.46 12.23 1.42
CA ASP A 147 19.56 12.27 0.27
C ASP A 147 18.15 11.73 0.59
N TYR A 148 18.05 10.71 1.46
CA TYR A 148 16.77 10.17 1.88
C TYR A 148 16.11 11.04 2.96
N VAL A 149 16.91 11.63 3.85
CA VAL A 149 16.41 12.60 4.85
C VAL A 149 15.76 13.81 4.17
N ASP A 150 16.39 14.35 3.14
CA ASP A 150 15.83 15.47 2.38
C ASP A 150 14.57 15.05 1.62
N TYR A 151 14.56 13.84 1.04
CA TYR A 151 13.39 13.27 0.39
C TYR A 151 12.20 13.10 1.36
N ILE A 152 12.43 12.69 2.62
CA ILE A 152 11.40 12.62 3.66
C ILE A 152 10.75 14.00 3.91
N ARG A 153 11.53 15.06 3.87
CA ARG A 153 11.05 16.44 4.10
C ARG A 153 10.20 16.97 2.96
N GLU A 154 10.51 16.54 1.74
CA GLU A 154 9.89 17.07 0.52
C GLU A 154 8.62 16.29 0.13
N VAL A 155 8.62 14.97 0.29
CA VAL A 155 7.58 14.09 -0.24
C VAL A 155 6.83 13.37 0.88
N PRO A 156 5.49 13.40 0.93
CA PRO A 156 4.69 12.70 1.94
C PRO A 156 4.72 11.17 1.74
N ARG A 157 4.29 10.42 2.77
CA ARG A 157 4.31 8.93 2.77
C ARG A 157 3.34 8.31 1.78
N PHE A 158 2.04 8.58 1.93
CA PHE A 158 0.97 7.84 1.29
C PHE A 158 -0.02 8.72 0.53
N ILE A 159 -0.23 9.95 0.95
CA ILE A 159 -1.21 10.87 0.38
C ILE A 159 -0.47 12.12 -0.10
N PRO A 160 -0.71 12.60 -1.35
CA PRO A 160 0.07 13.66 -1.97
C PRO A 160 -0.36 15.07 -1.50
N TRP A 161 -0.40 15.30 -0.20
CA TRP A 161 -0.54 16.65 0.35
C TRP A 161 0.41 16.87 1.52
N LYS A 162 0.85 18.09 1.65
CA LYS A 162 1.66 18.61 2.77
C LYS A 162 0.75 19.34 3.75
#